data_57d98310a9bd208f66c8948a8adc94f2
#
_entry.id   57d98310a9bd208f66c8948a8adc94f2
#
_cell.length_a   1.000
_cell.length_b   1.000
_cell.length_c   1.000
_cell.angle_alpha   90.00
_cell.angle_beta   90.00
_cell.angle_gamma   90.00
#
_symmetry.space_group_name_H-M   'P 1'
#
loop_
_entity.id
_entity.type
_entity.pdbx_description
1 polymer ?
#
loop_
_entity_poly.entity_id
_entity_poly.type
_entity_poly.pdbx_seq_one_letter_code
_entity_poly.pdbx_strand_id
1 'polypeptide(L)'
;MNQDPIGLLGGENLYWFAPNTQSWVDWLGLHSDPDLLNRITRVMGAMSEGDRSRTTYALARVTTSSGRSEIWMASAGQRGWVSPTLRQAAGADEVIHNTYGNNKNHINDAERKLMREARKRGAKIESIAATRPMCGRCQKGARKMGILRRVITSLKR
;
A
#
# COMPACT_ATOMS: atom_id res chain seq x y z
N MET A 1 27.68 -38.76 11.60
CA MET A 1 26.80 -37.76 12.21
C MET A 1 27.59 -36.48 12.42
N ASN A 2 27.37 -35.48 11.61
CA ASN A 2 27.92 -34.15 11.90
C ASN A 2 27.06 -33.53 13.00
N GLN A 3 27.55 -33.62 14.23
CA GLN A 3 27.02 -32.80 15.30
C GLN A 3 27.48 -31.37 15.03
N ASP A 4 26.51 -30.46 14.99
CA ASP A 4 26.76 -29.03 14.95
C ASP A 4 27.71 -28.66 16.11
N PRO A 5 28.92 -28.12 15.81
CA PRO A 5 29.92 -27.84 16.85
C PRO A 5 29.48 -26.72 17.80
N ILE A 6 28.39 -26.01 17.49
CA ILE A 6 27.86 -24.93 18.32
C ILE A 6 26.81 -25.46 19.28
N GLY A 7 26.23 -26.66 19.04
CA GLY A 7 25.28 -27.32 19.93
C GLY A 7 24.17 -26.40 20.41
N LEU A 8 23.67 -26.64 21.61
CA LEU A 8 22.61 -25.88 22.26
C LEU A 8 23.01 -24.46 22.75
N LEU A 9 24.25 -24.03 22.53
CA LEU A 9 24.68 -22.65 22.85
C LEU A 9 24.01 -21.58 21.99
N GLY A 10 23.34 -21.98 20.92
CA GLY A 10 22.53 -21.10 20.07
C GLY A 10 21.15 -20.74 20.62
N GLY A 11 20.80 -21.21 21.84
CA GLY A 11 19.50 -20.98 22.47
C GLY A 11 18.47 -22.07 22.14
N GLU A 12 17.62 -22.37 23.10
CA GLU A 12 16.61 -23.44 23.02
C GLU A 12 15.48 -23.20 22.00
N ASN A 13 15.51 -22.06 21.30
CA ASN A 13 14.43 -21.70 20.41
C ASN A 13 14.94 -21.59 18.96
N LEU A 14 14.78 -22.66 18.20
CA LEU A 14 15.06 -22.69 16.77
C LEU A 14 14.24 -21.67 15.96
N TYR A 15 13.22 -21.08 16.56
CA TYR A 15 12.42 -19.99 15.97
C TYR A 15 13.01 -18.58 16.20
N TRP A 16 14.07 -18.47 17.01
CA TRP A 16 14.78 -17.21 17.24
C TRP A 16 15.61 -16.78 16.03
N PHE A 17 15.84 -17.68 15.09
CA PHE A 17 16.64 -17.41 13.90
C PHE A 17 15.95 -16.48 12.88
N ALA A 18 14.65 -16.26 13.00
CA ALA A 18 13.92 -15.32 12.17
C ALA A 18 12.91 -14.53 13.03
N PRO A 19 13.38 -13.58 13.85
CA PRO A 19 12.50 -12.78 14.70
C PRO A 19 11.50 -11.93 13.89
N ASN A 20 11.70 -11.80 12.60
CA ASN A 20 10.75 -11.12 11.74
C ASN A 20 11.00 -11.46 10.26
N THR A 21 10.22 -12.40 9.72
CA THR A 21 10.26 -12.71 8.28
C THR A 21 9.92 -11.51 7.40
N GLN A 22 9.27 -10.48 7.94
CA GLN A 22 8.98 -9.22 7.24
C GLN A 22 10.24 -8.35 7.09
N SER A 23 11.19 -8.38 8.05
CA SER A 23 12.44 -7.63 7.92
C SER A 23 13.44 -8.29 6.97
N TRP A 24 13.34 -9.60 6.75
CA TRP A 24 14.19 -10.31 5.78
C TRP A 24 13.86 -9.98 4.32
N VAL A 25 12.60 -9.63 4.05
CA VAL A 25 12.17 -9.23 2.70
C VAL A 25 12.76 -7.87 2.31
N ASP A 26 13.12 -7.05 3.30
CA ASP A 26 13.73 -5.73 3.06
C ASP A 26 15.21 -5.81 2.61
N TRP A 27 15.90 -6.92 2.93
CA TRP A 27 17.30 -7.14 2.50
C TRP A 27 17.48 -7.24 0.98
N LEU A 28 16.40 -7.52 0.25
CA LEU A 28 16.38 -7.54 -1.22
C LEU A 28 16.07 -6.18 -1.84
N GLY A 29 16.00 -5.09 -1.05
CA GLY A 29 15.71 -3.75 -1.56
C GLY A 29 14.29 -3.60 -2.11
N LEU A 30 13.38 -4.45 -1.69
CA LEU A 30 11.96 -4.22 -1.83
C LEU A 30 11.61 -3.14 -0.83
N HIS A 31 11.25 -1.95 -1.30
CA HIS A 31 10.82 -0.84 -0.46
C HIS A 31 9.62 -1.27 0.39
N SER A 32 9.87 -1.83 1.57
CA SER A 32 8.85 -2.07 2.56
C SER A 32 8.53 -0.75 3.25
N ASP A 33 7.27 -0.41 3.32
CA ASP A 33 6.73 0.65 4.18
C ASP A 33 5.84 -0.03 5.24
N PRO A 34 6.41 -0.46 6.38
CA PRO A 34 5.67 -1.21 7.37
C PRO A 34 4.49 -0.41 7.94
N ASP A 35 4.63 0.91 8.08
CA ASP A 35 3.56 1.77 8.54
C ASP A 35 2.40 1.80 7.53
N LEU A 36 2.70 1.98 6.25
CA LEU A 36 1.66 1.97 5.22
C LEU A 36 1.00 0.60 5.10
N LEU A 37 1.77 -0.49 5.23
CA LEU A 37 1.24 -1.86 5.25
C LEU A 37 0.30 -2.07 6.44
N ASN A 38 0.68 -1.62 7.63
CA ASN A 38 -0.16 -1.70 8.82
C ASN A 38 -1.45 -0.88 8.64
N ARG A 39 -1.37 0.32 8.08
CA ARG A 39 -2.53 1.18 7.81
C ARG A 39 -3.50 0.52 6.83
N ILE A 40 -3.03 -0.02 5.70
CA ILE A 40 -3.91 -0.68 4.74
C ILE A 40 -4.54 -1.96 5.33
N THR A 41 -3.81 -2.69 6.16
CA THR A 41 -4.32 -3.87 6.87
C THR A 41 -5.44 -3.49 7.84
N ARG A 42 -5.31 -2.40 8.58
CA ARG A 42 -6.38 -1.88 9.44
C ARG A 42 -7.60 -1.45 8.64
N VAL A 43 -7.39 -0.78 7.50
CA VAL A 43 -8.49 -0.43 6.59
C VAL A 43 -9.21 -1.68 6.11
N MET A 44 -8.48 -2.73 5.71
CA MET A 44 -9.08 -4.02 5.32
C MET A 44 -9.89 -4.65 6.45
N GLY A 45 -9.38 -4.59 7.68
CA GLY A 45 -10.08 -5.10 8.87
C GLY A 45 -11.37 -4.32 9.17
N ALA A 46 -11.38 -3.02 8.94
CA ALA A 46 -12.52 -2.14 9.18
C ALA A 46 -13.57 -2.13 8.04
N MET A 47 -13.25 -2.74 6.88
CA MET A 47 -14.19 -2.83 5.76
C MET A 47 -15.32 -3.81 6.09
N SER A 48 -16.56 -3.41 5.76
CA SER A 48 -17.69 -4.34 5.72
C SER A 48 -17.50 -5.42 4.64
N GLU A 49 -18.19 -6.53 4.76
CA GLU A 49 -18.16 -7.59 3.74
C GLU A 49 -18.62 -7.08 2.37
N GLY A 50 -19.64 -6.24 2.35
CA GLY A 50 -20.11 -5.57 1.14
C GLY A 50 -19.07 -4.65 0.51
N ASP A 51 -18.30 -3.93 1.32
CA ASP A 51 -17.21 -3.08 0.80
C ASP A 51 -16.06 -3.92 0.24
N ARG A 52 -15.69 -5.01 0.92
CA ARG A 52 -14.63 -5.91 0.45
C ARG A 52 -14.91 -6.49 -0.93
N SER A 53 -16.19 -6.76 -1.25
CA SER A 53 -16.60 -7.30 -2.54
C SER A 53 -16.70 -6.24 -3.64
N ARG A 54 -17.01 -4.98 -3.32
CA ARG A 54 -17.39 -3.95 -4.28
C ARG A 54 -16.38 -2.83 -4.47
N THR A 55 -15.61 -2.49 -3.44
CA THR A 55 -14.78 -1.29 -3.43
C THR A 55 -13.30 -1.63 -3.17
N THR A 56 -12.42 -0.88 -3.80
CA THR A 56 -10.98 -0.90 -3.51
C THR A 56 -10.61 0.44 -2.89
N TYR A 57 -9.86 0.40 -1.80
CA TYR A 57 -9.21 1.55 -1.22
C TYR A 57 -7.71 1.45 -1.46
N ALA A 58 -7.07 2.58 -1.67
CA ALA A 58 -5.63 2.67 -1.80
C ALA A 58 -5.08 3.76 -0.88
N LEU A 59 -3.92 3.51 -0.32
CA LEU A 59 -3.12 4.45 0.44
C LEU A 59 -1.78 4.65 -0.28
N ALA A 60 -1.25 5.86 -0.22
CA ALA A 60 0.10 6.15 -0.71
C ALA A 60 0.81 7.07 0.28
N ARG A 61 2.07 6.78 0.56
CA ARG A 61 2.98 7.75 1.16
C ARG A 61 3.55 8.60 0.06
N VAL A 62 3.42 9.89 0.22
CA VAL A 62 3.74 10.88 -0.81
C VAL A 62 4.63 11.97 -0.23
N THR A 63 5.67 12.33 -0.96
CA THR A 63 6.42 13.56 -0.70
C THR A 63 5.87 14.65 -1.61
N THR A 64 5.31 15.69 -1.01
CA THR A 64 4.76 16.84 -1.73
C THR A 64 5.86 17.66 -2.39
N SER A 65 5.49 18.56 -3.31
CA SER A 65 6.44 19.51 -3.91
C SER A 65 7.11 20.44 -2.89
N SER A 66 6.48 20.64 -1.72
CA SER A 66 7.07 21.37 -0.59
C SER A 66 7.98 20.50 0.30
N GLY A 67 8.22 19.24 -0.03
CA GLY A 67 9.06 18.32 0.73
C GLY A 67 8.37 17.66 1.94
N ARG A 68 7.08 17.91 2.17
CA ARG A 68 6.35 17.28 3.29
C ARG A 68 5.92 15.86 2.94
N SER A 69 6.03 14.96 3.92
CA SER A 69 5.49 13.61 3.80
C SER A 69 4.03 13.60 4.22
N GLU A 70 3.19 13.06 3.37
CA GLU A 70 1.74 12.94 3.60
C GLU A 70 1.29 11.52 3.28
N ILE A 71 0.21 11.07 3.93
CA ILE A 71 -0.51 9.86 3.55
C ILE A 71 -1.74 10.28 2.76
N TRP A 72 -1.82 9.81 1.54
CA TRP A 72 -2.96 10.05 0.68
C TRP A 72 -3.83 8.80 0.57
N MET A 73 -5.14 9.00 0.58
CA MET A 73 -6.12 7.93 0.48
C MET A 73 -7.09 8.18 -0.68
N ALA A 74 -7.46 7.13 -1.39
CA ALA A 74 -8.51 7.17 -2.39
C ALA A 74 -9.37 5.90 -2.34
N SER A 75 -10.61 6.04 -2.76
CA SER A 75 -11.53 4.92 -3.01
C SER A 75 -11.77 4.74 -4.50
N ALA A 76 -11.97 3.51 -4.95
CA ALA A 76 -12.40 3.24 -6.31
C ALA A 76 -13.84 3.73 -6.54
N GLY A 77 -14.18 3.95 -7.83
CA GLY A 77 -15.51 4.34 -8.26
C GLY A 77 -15.72 5.85 -8.36
N GLN A 78 -16.92 6.22 -8.80
CA GLN A 78 -17.24 7.61 -9.13
C GLN A 78 -17.47 8.49 -7.90
N ARG A 79 -18.08 7.95 -6.86
CA ARG A 79 -18.49 8.73 -5.67
C ARG A 79 -17.36 9.05 -4.71
N GLY A 80 -16.29 8.28 -4.74
CA GLY A 80 -15.06 8.58 -4.03
C GLY A 80 -15.19 8.87 -2.53
N TRP A 81 -16.25 8.37 -1.88
CA TRP A 81 -16.47 8.59 -0.47
C TRP A 81 -15.71 7.57 0.37
N VAL A 82 -15.11 8.03 1.44
CA VAL A 82 -14.44 7.18 2.42
C VAL A 82 -15.11 7.43 3.78
N SER A 83 -15.59 6.37 4.42
CA SER A 83 -16.26 6.50 5.71
C SER A 83 -15.30 7.01 6.80
N PRO A 84 -15.81 7.71 7.82
CA PRO A 84 -14.98 8.14 8.95
C PRO A 84 -14.24 6.98 9.63
N THR A 85 -14.90 5.82 9.76
CA THR A 85 -14.29 4.61 10.33
C THR A 85 -13.07 4.14 9.52
N LEU A 86 -13.16 4.14 8.20
CA LEU A 86 -12.05 3.74 7.33
C LEU A 86 -10.93 4.78 7.34
N ARG A 87 -11.27 6.06 7.43
CA ARG A 87 -10.28 7.13 7.61
C ARG A 87 -9.52 6.97 8.92
N GLN A 88 -10.24 6.74 10.02
CA GLN A 88 -9.62 6.50 11.31
C GLN A 88 -8.74 5.25 11.29
N ALA A 89 -9.16 4.19 10.62
CA ALA A 89 -8.35 2.98 10.45
C ALA A 89 -7.07 3.25 9.65
N ALA A 90 -7.14 4.13 8.63
CA ALA A 90 -5.98 4.55 7.86
C ALA A 90 -5.01 5.42 8.64
N GLY A 91 -5.46 6.10 9.70
CA GLY A 91 -4.63 6.90 10.59
C GLY A 91 -5.01 8.37 10.69
N ALA A 92 -6.10 8.80 10.09
CA ALA A 92 -6.78 10.10 10.22
C ALA A 92 -5.97 11.36 9.82
N ASP A 93 -4.71 11.23 9.48
CA ASP A 93 -3.83 12.31 8.99
C ASP A 93 -3.73 12.35 7.46
N GLU A 94 -4.48 11.49 6.79
CA GLU A 94 -4.45 11.37 5.35
C GLU A 94 -5.26 12.45 4.63
N VAL A 95 -4.74 12.82 3.48
CA VAL A 95 -5.46 13.68 2.53
C VAL A 95 -6.25 12.79 1.56
N ILE A 96 -7.55 13.03 1.47
CA ILE A 96 -8.41 12.26 0.58
C ILE A 96 -8.42 12.87 -0.81
N HIS A 97 -7.98 12.08 -1.77
CA HIS A 97 -7.99 12.43 -3.18
C HIS A 97 -9.02 11.62 -3.95
N ASN A 98 -10.21 12.17 -4.06
CA ASN A 98 -11.33 11.55 -4.78
C ASN A 98 -11.69 12.28 -6.08
N THR A 99 -10.71 12.79 -6.78
CA THR A 99 -10.93 13.47 -8.06
C THR A 99 -11.46 12.52 -9.12
N TYR A 100 -12.57 12.92 -9.72
CA TYR A 100 -13.19 12.20 -10.82
C TYR A 100 -12.34 12.31 -12.10
N GLY A 101 -12.20 11.20 -12.79
CA GLY A 101 -11.91 11.19 -14.23
C GLY A 101 -13.20 10.94 -15.01
N ASN A 102 -13.22 11.26 -16.29
CA ASN A 102 -14.33 10.96 -17.21
C ASN A 102 -14.79 9.50 -17.07
N ASN A 103 -16.04 9.22 -17.37
CA ASN A 103 -16.78 7.95 -17.20
C ASN A 103 -16.14 6.65 -17.72
N LYS A 104 -14.86 6.62 -18.01
CA LYS A 104 -14.15 5.40 -18.44
C LYS A 104 -13.73 4.57 -17.23
N ASN A 105 -14.17 3.34 -17.21
CA ASN A 105 -14.17 2.40 -16.09
C ASN A 105 -12.87 2.22 -15.28
N HIS A 106 -11.71 2.59 -15.78
CA HIS A 106 -10.42 2.35 -15.08
C HIS A 106 -9.69 3.62 -14.64
N ILE A 107 -10.24 4.79 -14.97
CA ILE A 107 -9.68 6.07 -14.52
C ILE A 107 -9.98 6.29 -13.04
N ASN A 108 -11.02 5.64 -12.54
CA ASN A 108 -11.52 5.76 -11.17
C ASN A 108 -11.05 4.63 -10.23
N ASP A 109 -10.07 3.82 -10.65
CA ASP A 109 -9.39 2.91 -9.75
C ASP A 109 -8.65 3.72 -8.67
N ALA A 110 -8.69 3.27 -7.41
CA ALA A 110 -8.15 4.02 -6.28
C ALA A 110 -6.67 4.40 -6.48
N GLU A 111 -5.85 3.45 -6.90
CA GLU A 111 -4.43 3.66 -7.16
C GLU A 111 -4.19 4.67 -8.28
N ARG A 112 -5.02 4.63 -9.33
CA ARG A 112 -4.90 5.57 -10.46
C ARG A 112 -5.29 6.99 -10.08
N LYS A 113 -6.22 7.16 -9.16
CA LYS A 113 -6.56 8.48 -8.61
C LYS A 113 -5.35 9.08 -7.90
N LEU A 114 -4.69 8.30 -7.03
CA LEU A 114 -3.49 8.74 -6.32
C LEU A 114 -2.35 9.07 -7.28
N MET A 115 -2.08 8.20 -8.25
CA MET A 115 -1.05 8.43 -9.27
C MET A 115 -1.31 9.68 -10.11
N ARG A 116 -2.57 9.92 -10.50
CA ARG A 116 -2.96 11.10 -11.27
C ARG A 116 -2.80 12.37 -10.45
N GLU A 117 -3.23 12.35 -9.20
CA GLU A 117 -3.13 13.49 -8.31
C GLU A 117 -1.67 13.83 -7.99
N ALA A 118 -0.84 12.82 -7.75
CA ALA A 118 0.59 13.02 -7.55
C ALA A 118 1.23 13.70 -8.76
N ARG A 119 0.93 13.24 -9.96
CA ARG A 119 1.42 13.88 -11.20
C ARG A 119 0.94 15.33 -11.32
N LYS A 120 -0.35 15.59 -11.03
CA LYS A 120 -0.94 16.93 -11.12
C LYS A 120 -0.28 17.93 -10.16
N ARG A 121 0.07 17.47 -8.95
CA ARG A 121 0.67 18.30 -7.90
C ARG A 121 2.19 18.29 -7.87
N GLY A 122 2.84 17.61 -8.80
CA GLY A 122 4.30 17.45 -8.79
C GLY A 122 4.81 16.71 -7.56
N ALA A 123 3.99 15.83 -6.98
CA ALA A 123 4.33 15.07 -5.80
C ALA A 123 4.91 13.71 -6.18
N LYS A 124 5.77 13.17 -5.31
CA LYS A 124 6.45 11.88 -5.51
C LYS A 124 5.80 10.82 -4.63
N ILE A 125 5.35 9.71 -5.23
CA ILE A 125 4.88 8.55 -4.50
C ILE A 125 6.09 7.74 -4.03
N GLU A 126 6.23 7.56 -2.71
CA GLU A 126 7.30 6.78 -2.10
C GLU A 126 6.89 5.31 -1.94
N SER A 127 5.63 5.07 -1.55
CA SER A 127 5.04 3.73 -1.45
C SER A 127 3.54 3.80 -1.72
N ILE A 128 2.96 2.71 -2.20
CA ILE A 128 1.53 2.60 -2.48
C ILE A 128 1.02 1.21 -2.13
N ALA A 129 -0.13 1.17 -1.47
CA ALA A 129 -0.81 -0.05 -1.05
C ALA A 129 -2.28 0.02 -1.43
N ALA A 130 -2.90 -1.13 -1.69
CA ALA A 130 -4.32 -1.23 -1.96
C ALA A 130 -4.96 -2.41 -1.24
N THR A 131 -6.25 -2.33 -0.94
CA THR A 131 -7.01 -3.41 -0.30
C THR A 131 -7.25 -4.62 -1.21
N ARG A 132 -6.90 -4.51 -2.49
CA ARG A 132 -6.94 -5.58 -3.49
C ARG A 132 -5.66 -5.61 -4.31
N PRO A 133 -5.31 -6.75 -4.91
CA PRO A 133 -4.18 -6.84 -5.82
C PRO A 133 -4.30 -5.83 -6.95
N MET A 134 -3.21 -5.09 -7.19
CA MET A 134 -3.17 -4.07 -8.24
C MET A 134 -3.41 -4.71 -9.62
N CYS A 135 -4.41 -4.24 -10.33
CA CYS A 135 -4.75 -4.73 -11.67
C CYS A 135 -3.69 -4.39 -12.72
N GLY A 136 -3.64 -5.13 -13.84
CA GLY A 136 -2.64 -4.93 -14.88
C GLY A 136 -2.61 -3.51 -15.48
N ARG A 137 -3.74 -2.82 -15.51
CA ARG A 137 -3.80 -1.43 -15.99
C ARG A 137 -3.21 -0.44 -14.98
N CYS A 138 -3.45 -0.66 -13.68
CA CYS A 138 -2.81 0.12 -12.62
C CYS A 138 -1.31 -0.15 -12.57
N GLN A 139 -0.88 -1.40 -12.75
CA GLN A 139 0.53 -1.77 -12.87
C GLN A 139 1.21 -1.07 -14.03
N LYS A 140 0.55 -0.99 -15.21
CA LYS A 140 1.07 -0.25 -16.37
C LYS A 140 1.23 1.24 -16.05
N GLY A 141 0.30 1.84 -15.32
CA GLY A 141 0.39 3.21 -14.83
C GLY A 141 1.56 3.40 -13.87
N ALA A 142 1.69 2.52 -12.89
CA ALA A 142 2.79 2.52 -11.91
C ALA A 142 4.16 2.33 -12.58
N ARG A 143 4.25 1.46 -13.58
CA ARG A 143 5.46 1.28 -14.38
C ARG A 143 5.88 2.54 -15.11
N LYS A 144 4.92 3.24 -15.75
CA LYS A 144 5.18 4.51 -16.45
C LYS A 144 5.67 5.61 -15.51
N MET A 145 5.29 5.57 -14.24
CA MET A 145 5.74 6.51 -13.21
C MET A 145 7.02 6.05 -12.49
N GLY A 146 7.57 4.88 -12.83
CA GLY A 146 8.73 4.32 -12.16
C GLY A 146 8.48 3.85 -10.72
N ILE A 147 7.21 3.66 -10.33
CA ILE A 147 6.84 3.33 -8.95
C ILE A 147 6.36 1.88 -8.77
N LEU A 148 6.46 1.03 -9.80
CA LEU A 148 5.95 -0.35 -9.71
C LEU A 148 6.61 -1.12 -8.56
N ARG A 149 7.90 -0.91 -8.31
CA ARG A 149 8.64 -1.54 -7.21
C ARG A 149 8.26 -1.00 -5.82
N ARG A 150 7.52 0.10 -5.77
CA ARG A 150 7.03 0.75 -4.54
C ARG A 150 5.62 0.31 -4.16
N VAL A 151 5.06 -0.62 -4.92
CA VAL A 151 3.78 -1.25 -4.60
C VAL A 151 4.02 -2.32 -3.55
N ILE A 152 3.50 -2.08 -2.35
CA ILE A 152 3.73 -2.97 -1.19
C ILE A 152 2.64 -4.02 -1.01
N THR A 153 1.57 -3.96 -1.78
CA THR A 153 0.53 -5.00 -1.83
C THR A 153 0.68 -5.87 -3.07
N SER A 154 0.04 -7.04 -3.05
CA SER A 154 0.18 -8.01 -4.13
C SER A 154 -0.20 -7.42 -5.49
N LEU A 155 0.47 -7.87 -6.53
CA LEU A 155 0.13 -7.57 -7.92
C LEU A 155 -0.74 -8.70 -8.48
N LYS A 156 -1.75 -8.35 -9.26
CA LYS A 156 -2.52 -9.33 -10.02
C LYS A 156 -1.65 -9.83 -11.18
N ARG A 157 -1.45 -11.14 -11.24
CA ARG A 157 -0.81 -11.82 -12.36
C ARG A 157 -1.71 -11.84 -13.59
#